data_8b8bcc43127d9a4224253bca1e1601cc
#
_entry.id   8b8bcc43127d9a4224253bca1e1601cc
#
_cell.length_a   1.000
_cell.length_b   1.000
_cell.length_c   1.000
_cell.angle_alpha   90.00
_cell.angle_beta   90.00
_cell.angle_gamma   90.00
#
_symmetry.space_group_name_H-M   'P 1'
#
loop_
_entity.id
_entity.type
_entity.pdbx_description
1 polymer ?
#
loop_
_entity_poly.entity_id
_entity_poly.type
_entity_poly.pdbx_seq_one_letter_code
_entity_poly.pdbx_strand_id
1 'polypeptide(L)'
;MKPWWLGMVIAGVMTPAFADGEINVYSARKEQLIKPLFDKFTTQTGIKVNLVTGKDDALLERLKLEGENTPADLLMTADAGRLYRAVEMELTQAVDSATLEKDIPANLRDPAKHWFGLTYRARPIFYVKDKVKPEELSTYENLTDPKWKGRICVRSSDNIYNQSMLASMMVANGAEKTQSWAEGLVKNFARPPEGGDKDQIKAAGAGQCDLAIANTYYYGQMISGDDAEEKAAAEKVAIFWPNQQDRGTHINISGAAVTQYAKNKANAIRLMEFLVSDEAQQWYAEANQEYPVKMGIAPSALLKGWGTFKADSLNLSELGKNNAEAVKIMDKAGWK
;
A
#
# COMPACT_ATOMS: atom_id res chain seq x y z
N MET A 1 64.11 -28.77 38.37
CA MET A 1 63.82 -27.98 37.19
C MET A 1 62.55 -28.52 36.52
N LYS A 2 61.44 -27.80 36.62
CA LYS A 2 60.17 -28.16 35.96
C LYS A 2 59.93 -27.19 34.85
N PRO A 3 59.60 -27.57 33.59
CA PRO A 3 59.27 -26.64 32.52
C PRO A 3 57.79 -26.19 32.63
N TRP A 4 57.56 -24.92 32.59
CA TRP A 4 56.22 -24.29 32.44
C TRP A 4 55.82 -24.30 30.96
N TRP A 5 54.70 -24.92 30.67
CA TRP A 5 54.04 -24.82 29.36
C TRP A 5 53.09 -23.66 29.41
N LEU A 6 53.41 -22.58 28.65
CA LEU A 6 52.46 -21.50 28.35
C LEU A 6 51.48 -22.02 27.28
N GLY A 7 50.24 -22.22 27.66
CA GLY A 7 49.14 -22.45 26.72
C GLY A 7 48.73 -21.15 26.07
N MET A 8 48.96 -21.01 24.77
CA MET A 8 48.51 -19.88 23.96
C MET A 8 47.03 -20.11 23.60
N VAL A 9 46.10 -19.37 24.25
CA VAL A 9 44.67 -19.35 23.88
C VAL A 9 44.52 -18.46 22.64
N ILE A 10 44.34 -19.08 21.48
CA ILE A 10 43.98 -18.36 20.27
C ILE A 10 42.46 -18.08 20.37
N ALA A 11 42.10 -16.82 20.72
CA ALA A 11 40.75 -16.33 20.59
C ALA A 11 40.43 -16.18 19.10
N GLY A 12 39.71 -17.14 18.55
CA GLY A 12 39.19 -17.07 17.19
C GLY A 12 38.18 -15.95 17.10
N VAL A 13 38.55 -14.88 16.41
CA VAL A 13 37.60 -13.82 15.97
C VAL A 13 36.69 -14.47 14.96
N MET A 14 35.46 -14.83 15.37
CA MET A 14 34.41 -15.19 14.44
C MET A 14 34.03 -13.92 13.66
N THR A 15 34.62 -13.76 12.48
CA THR A 15 34.09 -12.82 11.48
C THR A 15 32.71 -13.33 11.09
N PRO A 16 31.66 -12.47 11.11
CA PRO A 16 30.38 -12.87 10.57
C PRO A 16 30.58 -13.25 9.10
N ALA A 17 30.22 -14.48 8.74
CA ALA A 17 30.17 -14.90 7.36
C ALA A 17 29.08 -14.06 6.67
N PHE A 18 29.48 -13.07 5.88
CA PHE A 18 28.58 -12.40 4.99
C PHE A 18 28.06 -13.45 4.02
N ALA A 19 26.73 -13.59 3.93
CA ALA A 19 26.13 -14.46 2.94
C ALA A 19 26.35 -13.81 1.57
N ASP A 20 27.32 -14.33 0.80
CA ASP A 20 27.46 -13.96 -0.62
C ASP A 20 26.18 -14.35 -1.33
N GLY A 21 25.58 -13.43 -2.09
CA GLY A 21 24.40 -13.70 -2.87
C GLY A 21 23.74 -12.42 -3.39
N GLU A 22 22.71 -12.63 -4.17
CA GLU A 22 21.91 -11.54 -4.74
C GLU A 22 20.42 -11.81 -4.60
N ILE A 23 19.62 -10.78 -4.82
CA ILE A 23 18.16 -10.83 -4.97
C ILE A 23 17.78 -9.97 -6.14
N ASN A 24 16.92 -10.46 -7.01
CA ASN A 24 16.35 -9.71 -8.12
C ASN A 24 14.92 -9.32 -7.76
N VAL A 25 14.67 -8.01 -7.64
CA VAL A 25 13.39 -7.45 -7.22
C VAL A 25 12.71 -6.76 -8.40
N TYR A 26 11.51 -7.20 -8.73
CA TYR A 26 10.61 -6.46 -9.61
C TYR A 26 9.68 -5.59 -8.77
N SER A 27 9.71 -4.28 -9.00
CA SER A 27 8.95 -3.33 -8.17
C SER A 27 8.24 -2.27 -9.00
N ALA A 28 6.97 -2.06 -8.67
CA ALA A 28 6.19 -0.95 -9.22
C ALA A 28 6.39 0.36 -8.45
N ARG A 29 7.18 0.33 -7.40
CA ARG A 29 7.49 1.54 -6.62
C ARG A 29 8.59 2.34 -7.31
N LYS A 30 8.52 3.67 -7.16
CA LYS A 30 9.62 4.55 -7.59
C LYS A 30 10.89 4.19 -6.82
N GLU A 31 12.01 4.13 -7.51
CA GLU A 31 13.31 3.70 -6.96
C GLU A 31 13.67 4.47 -5.68
N GLN A 32 13.52 5.79 -5.67
CA GLN A 32 13.86 6.63 -4.51
C GLN A 32 13.06 6.28 -3.24
N LEU A 33 11.92 5.61 -3.36
CA LEU A 33 11.07 5.22 -2.24
C LEU A 33 11.43 3.86 -1.63
N ILE A 34 12.40 3.14 -2.18
CA ILE A 34 12.77 1.80 -1.69
C ILE A 34 14.28 1.56 -1.70
N LYS A 35 15.01 2.17 -2.64
CA LYS A 35 16.45 1.96 -2.81
C LYS A 35 17.26 2.22 -1.53
N PRO A 36 17.01 3.28 -0.73
CA PRO A 36 17.75 3.50 0.51
C PRO A 36 17.67 2.32 1.50
N LEU A 37 16.52 1.65 1.59
CA LEU A 37 16.36 0.43 2.40
C LEU A 37 17.12 -0.76 1.81
N PHE A 38 17.13 -0.91 0.47
CA PHE A 38 17.88 -1.97 -0.19
C PHE A 38 19.39 -1.80 -0.04
N ASP A 39 19.89 -0.56 -0.17
CA ASP A 39 21.30 -0.24 0.05
C ASP A 39 21.72 -0.56 1.51
N LYS A 40 20.84 -0.26 2.47
CA LYS A 40 21.06 -0.57 3.87
C LYS A 40 21.04 -2.08 4.13
N PHE A 41 20.09 -2.80 3.57
CA PHE A 41 20.05 -4.25 3.63
C PHE A 41 21.35 -4.87 3.07
N THR A 42 21.79 -4.40 1.90
CA THR A 42 23.04 -4.85 1.29
C THR A 42 24.24 -4.57 2.20
N THR A 43 24.30 -3.39 2.81
CA THR A 43 25.39 -3.03 3.74
C THR A 43 25.41 -3.91 4.97
N GLN A 44 24.25 -4.28 5.51
CA GLN A 44 24.15 -5.11 6.73
C GLN A 44 24.37 -6.60 6.46
N THR A 45 24.04 -7.09 5.27
CA THR A 45 23.99 -8.53 4.99
C THR A 45 25.01 -9.02 3.99
N GLY A 46 25.61 -8.13 3.19
CA GLY A 46 26.42 -8.48 2.01
C GLY A 46 25.59 -8.94 0.80
N ILE A 47 24.27 -9.10 0.92
CA ILE A 47 23.39 -9.57 -0.16
C ILE A 47 23.07 -8.39 -1.09
N LYS A 48 23.44 -8.50 -2.36
CA LYS A 48 23.17 -7.47 -3.35
C LYS A 48 21.70 -7.49 -3.78
N VAL A 49 21.05 -6.31 -3.85
CA VAL A 49 19.70 -6.17 -4.38
C VAL A 49 19.74 -5.56 -5.78
N ASN A 50 19.32 -6.32 -6.77
CA ASN A 50 19.14 -5.87 -8.16
C ASN A 50 17.68 -5.47 -8.35
N LEU A 51 17.44 -4.19 -8.63
CA LEU A 51 16.10 -3.62 -8.74
C LEU A 51 15.74 -3.38 -10.21
N VAL A 52 14.56 -3.88 -10.60
CA VAL A 52 13.90 -3.55 -11.87
C VAL A 52 12.58 -2.87 -11.55
N THR A 53 12.43 -1.64 -12.01
CA THR A 53 11.18 -0.88 -11.83
C THR A 53 10.31 -0.90 -13.09
N GLY A 54 9.00 -0.86 -12.91
CA GLY A 54 8.03 -0.87 -14.01
C GLY A 54 6.61 -0.55 -13.54
N LYS A 55 5.67 -0.50 -14.48
CA LYS A 55 4.24 -0.43 -14.12
C LYS A 55 3.78 -1.78 -13.57
N ASP A 56 2.91 -1.75 -12.55
CA ASP A 56 2.46 -2.96 -11.85
C ASP A 56 1.98 -4.07 -12.80
N ASP A 57 1.06 -3.75 -13.72
CA ASP A 57 0.48 -4.75 -14.63
C ASP A 57 1.51 -5.26 -15.64
N ALA A 58 2.42 -4.40 -16.10
CA ALA A 58 3.50 -4.79 -16.99
C ALA A 58 4.50 -5.74 -16.32
N LEU A 59 4.76 -5.58 -15.02
CA LEU A 59 5.61 -6.49 -14.26
C LEU A 59 4.95 -7.86 -14.05
N LEU A 60 3.64 -7.92 -13.83
CA LEU A 60 2.91 -9.19 -13.76
C LEU A 60 2.94 -9.94 -15.09
N GLU A 61 2.66 -9.26 -16.20
CA GLU A 61 2.74 -9.87 -17.54
C GLU A 61 4.17 -10.30 -17.87
N ARG A 62 5.16 -9.52 -17.47
CA ARG A 62 6.57 -9.90 -17.65
C ARG A 62 6.93 -11.18 -16.90
N LEU A 63 6.54 -11.28 -15.61
CA LEU A 63 6.74 -12.51 -14.83
C LEU A 63 6.08 -13.72 -15.48
N LYS A 64 4.87 -13.55 -16.00
CA LYS A 64 4.13 -14.61 -16.70
C LYS A 64 4.86 -15.06 -17.97
N LEU A 65 5.35 -14.12 -18.78
CA LEU A 65 6.06 -14.41 -20.01
C LEU A 65 7.44 -15.05 -19.76
N GLU A 66 8.14 -14.63 -18.73
CA GLU A 66 9.45 -15.19 -18.36
C GLU A 66 9.30 -16.62 -17.78
N GLY A 67 8.19 -16.93 -17.08
CA GLY A 67 7.92 -18.25 -16.51
C GLY A 67 9.07 -18.76 -15.65
N GLU A 68 9.51 -19.99 -15.88
CA GLU A 68 10.63 -20.64 -15.15
C GLU A 68 11.98 -19.94 -15.38
N ASN A 69 12.10 -19.12 -16.43
CA ASN A 69 13.32 -18.39 -16.75
C ASN A 69 13.38 -17.00 -16.11
N THR A 70 12.37 -16.62 -15.32
CA THR A 70 12.40 -15.32 -14.66
C THR A 70 13.64 -15.17 -13.80
N PRO A 71 14.34 -14.03 -13.85
CA PRO A 71 15.39 -13.73 -12.89
C PRO A 71 14.81 -13.21 -11.55
N ALA A 72 13.55 -12.80 -11.53
CA ALA A 72 12.95 -12.15 -10.36
C ALA A 72 12.73 -13.13 -9.20
N ASP A 73 13.22 -12.77 -8.02
CA ASP A 73 13.00 -13.51 -6.77
C ASP A 73 11.86 -12.92 -5.95
N LEU A 74 11.65 -11.61 -6.07
CA LEU A 74 10.65 -10.88 -5.31
C LEU A 74 9.84 -9.93 -6.21
N LEU A 75 8.53 -9.96 -6.08
CA LEU A 75 7.60 -8.98 -6.63
C LEU A 75 7.16 -8.03 -5.54
N MET A 76 7.28 -6.70 -5.77
CA MET A 76 6.77 -5.67 -4.87
C MET A 76 5.78 -4.78 -5.63
N THR A 77 4.57 -4.66 -5.11
CA THR A 77 3.52 -3.85 -5.73
C THR A 77 2.67 -3.13 -4.69
N ALA A 78 1.95 -2.13 -5.14
CA ALA A 78 0.95 -1.44 -4.34
C ALA A 78 -0.44 -2.01 -4.67
N ASP A 79 -1.23 -2.24 -3.62
CA ASP A 79 -2.57 -2.81 -3.65
C ASP A 79 -2.64 -4.34 -3.53
N ALA A 80 -3.36 -4.80 -2.50
CA ALA A 80 -3.56 -6.23 -2.24
C ALA A 80 -4.30 -6.95 -3.39
N GLY A 81 -5.15 -6.25 -4.15
CA GLY A 81 -5.81 -6.80 -5.32
C GLY A 81 -4.83 -7.26 -6.41
N ARG A 82 -3.72 -6.54 -6.59
CA ARG A 82 -2.65 -6.96 -7.52
C ARG A 82 -1.86 -8.14 -7.01
N LEU A 83 -1.55 -8.17 -5.72
CA LEU A 83 -0.89 -9.32 -5.09
C LEU A 83 -1.77 -10.58 -5.19
N TYR A 84 -3.06 -10.44 -4.94
CA TYR A 84 -4.02 -11.53 -5.12
C TYR A 84 -4.05 -12.02 -6.58
N ARG A 85 -4.08 -11.11 -7.56
CA ARG A 85 -4.01 -11.47 -8.98
C ARG A 85 -2.71 -12.21 -9.33
N ALA A 86 -1.59 -11.84 -8.73
CA ALA A 86 -0.34 -12.58 -8.92
C ALA A 86 -0.44 -14.03 -8.41
N VAL A 87 -1.19 -14.27 -7.31
CA VAL A 87 -1.47 -15.61 -6.80
C VAL A 87 -2.36 -16.38 -7.78
N GLU A 88 -3.45 -15.79 -8.27
CA GLU A 88 -4.34 -16.43 -9.24
C GLU A 88 -3.66 -16.78 -10.57
N MET A 89 -2.64 -16.00 -10.94
CA MET A 89 -1.81 -16.26 -12.12
C MET A 89 -0.69 -17.28 -11.84
N GLU A 90 -0.62 -17.87 -10.64
CA GLU A 90 0.41 -18.82 -10.19
C GLU A 90 1.84 -18.26 -10.28
N LEU A 91 2.00 -16.93 -10.11
CA LEU A 91 3.29 -16.25 -10.21
C LEU A 91 4.04 -16.18 -8.89
N THR A 92 3.46 -16.65 -7.80
CA THR A 92 4.00 -16.56 -6.44
C THR A 92 3.99 -17.92 -5.75
N GLN A 93 4.82 -18.06 -4.74
CA GLN A 93 4.85 -19.23 -3.88
C GLN A 93 4.64 -18.86 -2.40
N ALA A 94 4.12 -19.81 -1.62
CA ALA A 94 3.93 -19.62 -0.20
C ALA A 94 5.28 -19.52 0.55
N VAL A 95 5.30 -18.68 1.59
CA VAL A 95 6.46 -18.41 2.44
C VAL A 95 6.13 -18.68 3.89
N ASP A 96 6.86 -19.57 4.52
CA ASP A 96 6.82 -19.75 5.95
C ASP A 96 7.92 -18.88 6.59
N SER A 97 7.51 -17.86 7.34
CA SER A 97 8.40 -17.00 8.13
C SER A 97 7.71 -16.59 9.42
N ALA A 98 8.23 -17.08 10.54
CA ALA A 98 7.72 -16.73 11.87
C ALA A 98 7.82 -15.21 12.14
N THR A 99 8.84 -14.53 11.58
CA THR A 99 9.01 -13.08 11.69
C THR A 99 7.89 -12.35 10.97
N LEU A 100 7.62 -12.68 9.70
CA LEU A 100 6.58 -12.04 8.92
C LEU A 100 5.19 -12.30 9.51
N GLU A 101 4.94 -13.52 9.98
CA GLU A 101 3.65 -13.87 10.58
C GLU A 101 3.42 -13.18 11.94
N LYS A 102 4.47 -12.94 12.70
CA LYS A 102 4.43 -12.23 13.98
C LYS A 102 4.27 -10.73 13.80
N ASP A 103 5.02 -10.12 12.88
CA ASP A 103 5.16 -8.67 12.77
C ASP A 103 4.09 -8.04 11.85
N ILE A 104 3.43 -8.85 10.99
CA ILE A 104 2.37 -8.38 10.09
C ILE A 104 1.02 -8.91 10.55
N PRO A 105 0.04 -8.04 10.87
CA PRO A 105 -1.31 -8.45 11.24
C PRO A 105 -1.95 -9.38 10.19
N ALA A 106 -2.75 -10.34 10.65
CA ALA A 106 -3.34 -11.37 9.80
C ALA A 106 -4.21 -10.83 8.66
N ASN A 107 -4.86 -9.69 8.86
CA ASN A 107 -5.67 -9.04 7.83
C ASN A 107 -4.82 -8.33 6.75
N LEU A 108 -3.54 -8.08 6.99
CA LEU A 108 -2.61 -7.42 6.07
C LEU A 108 -1.68 -8.40 5.34
N ARG A 109 -1.97 -9.69 5.40
CA ARG A 109 -1.23 -10.75 4.69
C ARG A 109 -2.17 -11.80 4.13
N ASP A 110 -1.70 -12.52 3.13
CA ASP A 110 -2.45 -13.60 2.54
C ASP A 110 -2.64 -14.76 3.53
N PRO A 111 -3.86 -15.29 3.71
CA PRO A 111 -4.08 -16.47 4.55
C PRO A 111 -3.30 -17.72 4.11
N ALA A 112 -3.02 -17.87 2.80
CA ALA A 112 -2.19 -18.93 2.25
C ALA A 112 -0.69 -18.57 2.17
N LYS A 113 -0.29 -17.41 2.74
CA LYS A 113 1.10 -16.95 2.89
C LYS A 113 1.83 -16.63 1.57
N HIS A 114 1.12 -16.35 0.50
CA HIS A 114 1.73 -15.99 -0.77
C HIS A 114 2.21 -14.55 -0.85
N TRP A 115 1.63 -13.64 -0.07
CA TRP A 115 2.05 -12.24 0.00
C TRP A 115 1.91 -11.65 1.41
N PHE A 116 2.67 -10.59 1.65
CA PHE A 116 2.75 -9.91 2.94
C PHE A 116 2.74 -8.40 2.74
N GLY A 117 1.92 -7.68 3.51
CA GLY A 117 1.92 -6.22 3.55
C GLY A 117 3.19 -5.72 4.23
N LEU A 118 3.81 -4.70 3.63
CA LEU A 118 5.02 -4.06 4.19
C LEU A 118 4.71 -2.68 4.76
N THR A 119 3.72 -1.99 4.19
CA THR A 119 3.18 -0.73 4.68
C THR A 119 1.70 -0.69 4.37
N TYR A 120 0.95 0.19 5.05
CA TYR A 120 -0.43 0.44 4.66
C TYR A 120 -0.74 1.93 4.50
N ARG A 121 -1.79 2.24 3.79
CA ARG A 121 -2.35 3.58 3.63
C ARG A 121 -3.86 3.50 3.75
N ALA A 122 -4.46 4.61 4.13
CA ALA A 122 -5.90 4.77 4.13
C ALA A 122 -6.37 5.54 2.88
N ARG A 123 -7.65 5.40 2.54
CA ARG A 123 -8.30 6.13 1.45
C ARG A 123 -9.45 6.97 1.99
N PRO A 124 -9.15 8.04 2.76
CA PRO A 124 -10.16 8.87 3.40
C PRO A 124 -10.90 9.75 2.40
N ILE A 125 -11.84 10.52 2.92
CA ILE A 125 -12.46 11.65 2.25
C ILE A 125 -11.64 12.90 2.57
N PHE A 126 -11.24 13.64 1.53
CA PHE A 126 -10.70 14.99 1.67
C PHE A 126 -11.82 15.99 1.47
N TYR A 127 -11.89 17.00 2.31
CA TYR A 127 -12.90 18.05 2.20
C TYR A 127 -12.27 19.45 2.21
N VAL A 128 -12.86 20.37 1.48
CA VAL A 128 -12.44 21.78 1.43
C VAL A 128 -12.92 22.46 2.71
N LYS A 129 -11.96 22.96 3.52
CA LYS A 129 -12.22 23.52 4.87
C LYS A 129 -13.27 24.63 4.92
N ASP A 130 -13.28 25.48 3.89
CA ASP A 130 -14.18 26.64 3.86
C ASP A 130 -15.54 26.32 3.20
N LYS A 131 -15.76 25.09 2.73
CA LYS A 131 -16.96 24.65 2.00
C LYS A 131 -17.77 23.58 2.70
N VAL A 132 -17.11 22.74 3.50
CA VAL A 132 -17.71 21.57 4.14
C VAL A 132 -17.31 21.55 5.61
N LYS A 133 -18.27 21.37 6.49
CA LYS A 133 -18.02 21.14 7.93
C LYS A 133 -17.85 19.63 8.16
N PRO A 134 -16.91 19.20 9.00
CA PRO A 134 -16.71 17.78 9.32
C PRO A 134 -17.98 17.06 9.76
N GLU A 135 -18.88 17.77 10.46
CA GLU A 135 -20.16 17.25 10.99
C GLU A 135 -21.17 16.89 9.88
N GLU A 136 -20.94 17.36 8.63
CA GLU A 136 -21.76 17.00 7.47
C GLU A 136 -21.37 15.65 6.88
N LEU A 137 -20.19 15.12 7.26
CA LEU A 137 -19.61 13.86 6.77
C LEU A 137 -19.81 12.74 7.80
N SER A 138 -19.90 11.50 7.32
CA SER A 138 -20.03 10.33 8.22
C SER A 138 -19.39 9.06 7.63
N THR A 139 -19.93 8.52 6.57
CA THR A 139 -19.51 7.26 5.95
C THR A 139 -19.26 7.44 4.45
N TYR A 140 -18.64 6.47 3.79
CA TYR A 140 -18.61 6.45 2.32
C TYR A 140 -20.01 6.36 1.74
N GLU A 141 -20.90 5.61 2.42
CA GLU A 141 -22.29 5.43 1.99
C GLU A 141 -23.04 6.77 1.91
N ASN A 142 -22.75 7.69 2.81
CA ASN A 142 -23.34 9.02 2.84
C ASN A 142 -22.95 9.92 1.67
N LEU A 143 -21.93 9.55 0.88
CA LEU A 143 -21.55 10.31 -0.32
C LEU A 143 -22.59 10.25 -1.46
N THR A 144 -23.61 9.42 -1.35
CA THR A 144 -24.74 9.37 -2.27
C THR A 144 -25.85 10.38 -1.94
N ASP A 145 -25.77 11.08 -0.80
CA ASP A 145 -26.72 12.10 -0.42
C ASP A 145 -26.79 13.19 -1.51
N PRO A 146 -27.99 13.61 -1.98
CA PRO A 146 -28.17 14.64 -2.97
C PRO A 146 -27.51 16.00 -2.64
N LYS A 147 -27.21 16.28 -1.39
CA LYS A 147 -26.46 17.48 -0.96
C LYS A 147 -25.06 17.55 -1.57
N TRP A 148 -24.50 16.40 -1.96
CA TRP A 148 -23.18 16.29 -2.58
C TRP A 148 -23.20 16.36 -4.11
N LYS A 149 -24.37 16.60 -4.73
CA LYS A 149 -24.50 16.65 -6.19
C LYS A 149 -23.58 17.71 -6.81
N GLY A 150 -22.72 17.27 -7.73
CA GLY A 150 -21.76 18.13 -8.40
C GLY A 150 -20.60 18.60 -7.51
N ARG A 151 -20.32 17.89 -6.41
CA ARG A 151 -19.34 18.32 -5.39
C ARG A 151 -18.23 17.32 -5.12
N ILE A 152 -18.20 16.16 -5.79
CA ILE A 152 -17.24 15.08 -5.52
C ILE A 152 -16.28 14.89 -6.69
N CYS A 153 -14.97 14.89 -6.43
CA CYS A 153 -13.92 14.52 -7.35
C CYS A 153 -13.36 13.14 -7.03
N VAL A 154 -13.31 12.30 -8.03
CA VAL A 154 -12.67 10.96 -7.96
C VAL A 154 -11.92 10.68 -9.25
N ARG A 155 -10.97 9.75 -9.20
CA ARG A 155 -10.30 9.25 -10.40
C ARG A 155 -11.11 8.14 -11.07
N SER A 156 -10.71 7.77 -12.29
CA SER A 156 -11.34 6.72 -13.12
C SER A 156 -11.52 5.39 -12.38
N SER A 157 -12.55 4.64 -12.80
CA SER A 157 -12.78 3.23 -12.42
C SER A 157 -11.66 2.29 -12.86
N ASP A 158 -10.85 2.65 -13.85
CA ASP A 158 -9.68 1.87 -14.27
C ASP A 158 -8.65 1.72 -13.16
N ASN A 159 -8.72 2.57 -12.15
CA ASN A 159 -7.75 2.57 -11.09
C ASN A 159 -8.05 1.52 -10.03
N ILE A 160 -7.09 0.66 -9.77
CA ILE A 160 -7.18 -0.43 -8.79
C ILE A 160 -7.57 0.07 -7.38
N TYR A 161 -7.20 1.30 -6.96
CA TYR A 161 -7.53 1.78 -5.61
C TYR A 161 -9.04 2.02 -5.43
N ASN A 162 -9.72 2.49 -6.49
CA ASN A 162 -11.18 2.60 -6.49
C ASN A 162 -11.84 1.23 -6.55
N GLN A 163 -11.32 0.33 -7.37
CA GLN A 163 -11.80 -1.05 -7.46
C GLN A 163 -11.69 -1.77 -6.12
N SER A 164 -10.54 -1.67 -5.44
CA SER A 164 -10.31 -2.25 -4.12
C SER A 164 -11.22 -1.63 -3.05
N MET A 165 -11.44 -0.31 -3.07
CA MET A 165 -12.38 0.33 -2.15
C MET A 165 -13.81 -0.19 -2.40
N LEU A 166 -14.24 -0.30 -3.66
CA LEU A 166 -15.56 -0.84 -3.99
C LEU A 166 -15.68 -2.30 -3.58
N ALA A 167 -14.64 -3.12 -3.79
CA ALA A 167 -14.60 -4.51 -3.35
C ALA A 167 -14.76 -4.62 -1.82
N SER A 168 -14.12 -3.75 -1.03
CA SER A 168 -14.33 -3.72 0.42
C SER A 168 -15.76 -3.36 0.81
N MET A 169 -16.39 -2.44 0.09
CA MET A 169 -17.80 -2.08 0.29
C MET A 169 -18.75 -3.23 -0.06
N MET A 170 -18.43 -4.02 -1.09
CA MET A 170 -19.21 -5.21 -1.44
C MET A 170 -19.19 -6.24 -0.33
N VAL A 171 -18.05 -6.47 0.32
CA VAL A 171 -17.97 -7.40 1.45
C VAL A 171 -18.81 -6.90 2.63
N ALA A 172 -18.80 -5.59 2.87
CA ALA A 172 -19.54 -5.01 3.99
C ALA A 172 -21.05 -4.93 3.74
N ASN A 173 -21.46 -4.58 2.53
CA ASN A 173 -22.84 -4.17 2.23
C ASN A 173 -23.56 -5.12 1.27
N GLY A 174 -22.85 -6.02 0.60
CA GLY A 174 -23.34 -6.85 -0.51
C GLY A 174 -23.33 -6.11 -1.86
N ALA A 175 -23.35 -6.88 -2.95
CA ALA A 175 -23.22 -6.35 -4.31
C ALA A 175 -24.36 -5.38 -4.70
N GLU A 176 -25.63 -5.70 -4.36
CA GLU A 176 -26.79 -4.89 -4.72
C GLU A 176 -26.75 -3.49 -4.11
N LYS A 177 -26.46 -3.39 -2.80
CA LYS A 177 -26.35 -2.08 -2.12
C LYS A 177 -25.13 -1.30 -2.64
N THR A 178 -24.05 -1.99 -2.96
CA THR A 178 -22.85 -1.36 -3.52
C THR A 178 -23.10 -0.86 -4.94
N GLN A 179 -23.89 -1.56 -5.75
CA GLN A 179 -24.34 -1.08 -7.06
C GLN A 179 -25.14 0.24 -6.91
N SER A 180 -26.14 0.23 -6.03
CA SER A 180 -26.95 1.43 -5.75
C SER A 180 -26.10 2.61 -5.25
N TRP A 181 -25.10 2.31 -4.41
CA TRP A 181 -24.15 3.31 -3.93
C TRP A 181 -23.31 3.88 -5.08
N ALA A 182 -22.75 3.04 -5.94
CA ALA A 182 -21.93 3.48 -7.07
C ALA A 182 -22.73 4.39 -8.02
N GLU A 183 -23.98 4.01 -8.31
CA GLU A 183 -24.90 4.83 -9.13
C GLU A 183 -25.22 6.18 -8.48
N GLY A 184 -25.40 6.20 -7.16
CA GLY A 184 -25.64 7.42 -6.38
C GLY A 184 -24.41 8.32 -6.36
N LEU A 185 -23.22 7.73 -6.16
CA LEU A 185 -21.95 8.46 -6.15
C LEU A 185 -21.67 9.12 -7.51
N VAL A 186 -21.87 8.39 -8.62
CA VAL A 186 -21.66 8.92 -9.99
C VAL A 186 -22.52 10.15 -10.25
N LYS A 187 -23.76 10.19 -9.75
CA LYS A 187 -24.65 11.34 -9.85
C LYS A 187 -24.14 12.60 -9.12
N ASN A 188 -23.23 12.40 -8.16
CA ASN A 188 -22.66 13.44 -7.33
C ASN A 188 -21.27 13.91 -7.79
N PHE A 189 -20.73 13.34 -8.88
CA PHE A 189 -19.47 13.80 -9.45
C PHE A 189 -19.56 15.25 -9.92
N ALA A 190 -18.54 16.04 -9.60
CA ALA A 190 -18.41 17.44 -10.03
C ALA A 190 -17.97 17.54 -11.49
N ARG A 191 -17.23 16.53 -11.96
CA ARG A 191 -16.67 16.44 -13.31
C ARG A 191 -16.47 14.98 -13.70
N PRO A 192 -16.27 14.67 -14.98
CA PRO A 192 -15.85 13.34 -15.39
C PRO A 192 -14.58 12.92 -14.64
N PRO A 193 -14.48 11.64 -14.17
CA PRO A 193 -13.28 11.15 -13.51
C PRO A 193 -12.05 11.23 -14.40
N GLU A 194 -10.99 11.87 -13.91
CA GLU A 194 -9.73 12.04 -14.65
C GLU A 194 -8.56 12.22 -13.70
N GLY A 195 -7.33 11.98 -14.17
CA GLY A 195 -6.10 12.17 -13.40
C GLY A 195 -5.90 11.19 -12.28
N GLY A 196 -4.89 11.45 -11.45
CA GLY A 196 -4.52 10.65 -10.27
C GLY A 196 -5.08 11.20 -8.97
N ASP A 197 -4.68 10.59 -7.84
CA ASP A 197 -5.15 11.01 -6.52
C ASP A 197 -4.73 12.45 -6.16
N LYS A 198 -3.51 12.89 -6.52
CA LYS A 198 -3.09 14.27 -6.34
C LYS A 198 -3.97 15.24 -7.12
N ASP A 199 -4.39 14.86 -8.34
CA ASP A 199 -5.23 15.70 -9.17
C ASP A 199 -6.63 15.89 -8.57
N GLN A 200 -7.14 14.91 -7.82
CA GLN A 200 -8.40 15.07 -7.09
C GLN A 200 -8.25 16.08 -5.94
N ILE A 201 -7.16 16.00 -5.18
CA ILE A 201 -6.88 16.96 -4.09
C ILE A 201 -6.65 18.37 -4.65
N LYS A 202 -5.91 18.49 -5.78
CA LYS A 202 -5.69 19.77 -6.48
C LYS A 202 -7.01 20.35 -6.99
N ALA A 203 -7.86 19.53 -7.59
CA ALA A 203 -9.18 19.97 -8.07
C ALA A 203 -10.05 20.50 -6.93
N ALA A 204 -10.04 19.83 -5.76
CA ALA A 204 -10.74 20.32 -4.57
C ALA A 204 -10.14 21.66 -4.08
N GLY A 205 -8.82 21.76 -3.96
CA GLY A 205 -8.13 22.99 -3.58
C GLY A 205 -8.34 24.16 -4.57
N ALA A 206 -8.60 23.85 -5.84
CA ALA A 206 -8.95 24.82 -6.89
C ALA A 206 -10.45 25.17 -6.95
N GLY A 207 -11.29 24.54 -6.10
CA GLY A 207 -12.72 24.80 -6.03
C GLY A 207 -13.56 24.15 -7.13
N GLN A 208 -13.02 23.16 -7.84
CA GLN A 208 -13.77 22.38 -8.82
C GLN A 208 -14.74 21.38 -8.18
N CYS A 209 -14.44 20.97 -6.96
CA CYS A 209 -15.26 20.11 -6.11
C CYS A 209 -15.02 20.45 -4.64
N ASP A 210 -15.88 19.97 -3.76
CA ASP A 210 -15.76 20.21 -2.32
C ASP A 210 -15.23 18.99 -1.55
N LEU A 211 -15.36 17.80 -2.16
CA LEU A 211 -14.87 16.53 -1.64
C LEU A 211 -13.99 15.81 -2.67
N ALA A 212 -12.99 15.10 -2.18
CA ALA A 212 -12.18 14.21 -2.99
C ALA A 212 -11.92 12.89 -2.25
N ILE A 213 -11.77 11.79 -3.00
CA ILE A 213 -11.34 10.49 -2.45
C ILE A 213 -9.93 10.21 -2.97
N ALA A 214 -8.97 10.07 -2.07
CA ALA A 214 -7.57 9.85 -2.41
C ALA A 214 -6.83 9.08 -1.30
N ASN A 215 -5.69 8.46 -1.64
CA ASN A 215 -4.85 7.80 -0.64
C ASN A 215 -4.04 8.82 0.18
N THR A 216 -3.87 8.54 1.46
CA THR A 216 -3.21 9.42 2.44
C THR A 216 -1.80 9.84 2.05
N TYR A 217 -0.98 8.93 1.51
CA TYR A 217 0.41 9.24 1.20
C TYR A 217 0.58 10.29 0.10
N TYR A 218 -0.38 10.42 -0.83
CA TYR A 218 -0.35 11.50 -1.81
C TYR A 218 -0.50 12.87 -1.16
N TYR A 219 -1.41 12.98 -0.20
CA TYR A 219 -1.57 14.20 0.59
C TYR A 219 -0.31 14.52 1.39
N GLY A 220 0.29 13.50 2.01
CA GLY A 220 1.57 13.63 2.69
C GLY A 220 2.69 14.14 1.77
N GLN A 221 2.79 13.59 0.56
CA GLN A 221 3.77 14.04 -0.43
C GLN A 221 3.52 15.48 -0.90
N MET A 222 2.25 15.89 -1.04
CA MET A 222 1.92 17.28 -1.40
C MET A 222 2.34 18.26 -0.31
N ILE A 223 2.14 17.91 0.97
CA ILE A 223 2.52 18.76 2.10
C ILE A 223 4.04 18.84 2.26
N SER A 224 4.73 17.70 2.17
CA SER A 224 6.17 17.60 2.44
C SER A 224 7.06 17.83 1.22
N GLY A 225 6.50 17.82 0.01
CA GLY A 225 7.23 18.05 -1.25
C GLY A 225 7.62 19.51 -1.44
N ASP A 226 8.27 19.83 -2.57
CA ASP A 226 8.74 21.17 -2.90
C ASP A 226 7.83 21.92 -3.88
N ASP A 227 6.81 21.27 -4.41
CA ASP A 227 5.86 21.88 -5.35
C ASP A 227 4.91 22.84 -4.61
N ALA A 228 5.04 24.13 -4.90
CA ALA A 228 4.24 25.19 -4.25
C ALA A 228 2.74 25.09 -4.58
N GLU A 229 2.38 24.65 -5.78
CA GLU A 229 0.98 24.46 -6.17
C GLU A 229 0.34 23.31 -5.42
N GLU A 230 1.05 22.17 -5.30
CA GLU A 230 0.60 21.03 -4.52
C GLU A 230 0.41 21.39 -3.04
N LYS A 231 1.36 22.12 -2.44
CA LYS A 231 1.24 22.62 -1.06
C LYS A 231 0.02 23.51 -0.88
N ALA A 232 -0.13 24.53 -1.72
CA ALA A 232 -1.25 25.46 -1.64
C ALA A 232 -2.62 24.77 -1.79
N ALA A 233 -2.70 23.74 -2.63
CA ALA A 233 -3.91 22.93 -2.75
C ALA A 233 -4.16 22.07 -1.49
N ALA A 234 -3.11 21.44 -0.96
CA ALA A 234 -3.19 20.62 0.24
C ALA A 234 -3.60 21.44 1.49
N GLU A 235 -3.13 22.68 1.61
CA GLU A 235 -3.49 23.58 2.72
C GLU A 235 -4.99 23.91 2.79
N LYS A 236 -5.70 23.87 1.67
CA LYS A 236 -7.15 24.18 1.60
C LYS A 236 -8.04 23.01 1.99
N VAL A 237 -7.51 21.80 2.03
CA VAL A 237 -8.28 20.59 2.34
C VAL A 237 -7.89 20.02 3.69
N ALA A 238 -8.75 19.18 4.23
CA ALA A 238 -8.46 18.36 5.41
C ALA A 238 -8.95 16.93 5.21
N ILE A 239 -8.44 16.02 6.03
CA ILE A 239 -8.85 14.61 6.05
C ILE A 239 -10.08 14.46 6.93
N PHE A 240 -11.07 13.73 6.41
CA PHE A 240 -12.15 13.15 7.19
C PHE A 240 -12.05 11.62 7.12
N TRP A 241 -12.07 10.97 8.28
CA TRP A 241 -12.03 9.52 8.42
C TRP A 241 -13.45 8.96 8.38
N PRO A 242 -13.91 8.35 7.27
CA PRO A 242 -15.27 7.81 7.19
C PRO A 242 -15.42 6.51 7.98
N ASN A 243 -16.67 6.12 8.25
CA ASN A 243 -17.06 4.84 8.86
C ASN A 243 -16.47 4.57 10.25
N GLN A 244 -16.18 5.61 11.03
CA GLN A 244 -15.54 5.44 12.34
C GLN A 244 -16.44 4.79 13.39
N GLN A 245 -17.76 4.85 13.20
CA GLN A 245 -18.76 4.25 14.10
C GLN A 245 -19.15 2.82 13.69
N ASP A 246 -18.68 2.37 12.54
CA ASP A 246 -18.95 1.03 12.02
C ASP A 246 -17.65 0.28 11.64
N ARG A 247 -17.45 -0.15 10.37
CA ARG A 247 -16.30 -0.97 9.95
C ARG A 247 -14.93 -0.27 9.99
N GLY A 248 -14.90 1.03 9.96
CA GLY A 248 -13.66 1.82 9.85
C GLY A 248 -13.34 2.27 8.42
N THR A 249 -12.32 3.11 8.30
CA THR A 249 -11.86 3.64 7.00
C THR A 249 -11.16 2.55 6.20
N HIS A 250 -11.45 2.48 4.89
CA HIS A 250 -10.76 1.58 3.96
C HIS A 250 -9.25 1.79 3.98
N ILE A 251 -8.52 0.71 4.15
CA ILE A 251 -7.06 0.65 4.06
C ILE A 251 -6.62 -0.32 2.98
N ASN A 252 -5.41 -0.13 2.49
CA ASN A 252 -4.77 -1.06 1.57
C ASN A 252 -3.25 -1.03 1.78
N ILE A 253 -2.52 -1.97 1.21
CA ILE A 253 -1.10 -2.18 1.45
C ILE A 253 -0.23 -1.86 0.24
N SER A 254 1.04 -1.59 0.50
CA SER A 254 2.14 -1.95 -0.39
C SER A 254 2.75 -3.22 0.18
N GLY A 255 2.96 -4.22 -0.65
CA GLY A 255 3.38 -5.53 -0.18
C GLY A 255 4.33 -6.23 -1.14
N ALA A 256 4.78 -7.41 -0.72
CA ALA A 256 5.70 -8.23 -1.47
C ALA A 256 5.28 -9.71 -1.50
N ALA A 257 5.68 -10.39 -2.55
CA ALA A 257 5.49 -11.83 -2.75
C ALA A 257 6.77 -12.44 -3.34
N VAL A 258 7.18 -13.60 -2.85
CA VAL A 258 8.25 -14.38 -3.47
C VAL A 258 7.72 -14.98 -4.76
N THR A 259 8.45 -14.80 -5.86
CA THR A 259 8.02 -15.32 -7.17
C THR A 259 8.04 -16.85 -7.19
N GLN A 260 7.21 -17.44 -8.05
CA GLN A 260 7.06 -18.90 -8.14
C GLN A 260 8.40 -19.60 -8.43
N TYR A 261 9.23 -19.03 -9.26
CA TYR A 261 10.50 -19.61 -9.70
C TYR A 261 11.72 -18.88 -9.11
N ALA A 262 11.58 -18.26 -7.95
CA ALA A 262 12.66 -17.56 -7.27
C ALA A 262 13.87 -18.46 -7.04
N LYS A 263 15.01 -18.08 -7.58
CA LYS A 263 16.28 -18.80 -7.43
C LYS A 263 16.95 -18.50 -6.09
N ASN A 264 16.70 -17.32 -5.55
CA ASN A 264 17.26 -16.82 -4.30
C ASN A 264 16.18 -16.66 -3.21
N LYS A 265 15.24 -17.64 -3.09
CA LYS A 265 14.10 -17.60 -2.16
C LYS A 265 14.50 -17.22 -0.73
N ALA A 266 15.55 -17.84 -0.19
CA ALA A 266 15.98 -17.56 1.19
C ALA A 266 16.41 -16.10 1.39
N ASN A 267 17.12 -15.53 0.41
CA ASN A 267 17.53 -14.13 0.44
C ASN A 267 16.33 -13.19 0.27
N ALA A 268 15.36 -13.55 -0.58
CA ALA A 268 14.12 -12.79 -0.76
C ALA A 268 13.32 -12.73 0.56
N ILE A 269 13.20 -13.82 1.28
CA ILE A 269 12.57 -13.87 2.62
C ILE A 269 13.32 -12.97 3.61
N ARG A 270 14.65 -13.05 3.65
CA ARG A 270 15.48 -12.19 4.52
C ARG A 270 15.27 -10.71 4.21
N LEU A 271 15.14 -10.33 2.94
CA LEU A 271 14.82 -8.95 2.57
C LEU A 271 13.43 -8.56 3.08
N MET A 272 12.41 -9.41 2.91
CA MET A 272 11.07 -9.14 3.44
C MET A 272 11.07 -8.97 4.97
N GLU A 273 11.79 -9.83 5.70
CA GLU A 273 11.96 -9.73 7.14
C GLU A 273 12.67 -8.44 7.57
N PHE A 274 13.70 -8.01 6.82
CA PHE A 274 14.35 -6.71 7.03
C PHE A 274 13.36 -5.55 6.81
N LEU A 275 12.52 -5.60 5.77
CA LEU A 275 11.56 -4.55 5.46
C LEU A 275 10.43 -4.40 6.51
N VAL A 276 10.24 -5.39 7.39
CA VAL A 276 9.35 -5.29 8.56
C VAL A 276 10.11 -5.07 9.88
N SER A 277 11.43 -4.86 9.84
CA SER A 277 12.18 -4.44 11.02
C SER A 277 11.75 -3.06 11.51
N ASP A 278 11.98 -2.76 12.79
CA ASP A 278 11.62 -1.47 13.40
C ASP A 278 12.20 -0.30 12.60
N GLU A 279 13.46 -0.44 12.20
CA GLU A 279 14.18 0.56 11.42
C GLU A 279 13.58 0.82 10.04
N ALA A 280 13.26 -0.24 9.30
CA ALA A 280 12.64 -0.11 7.98
C ALA A 280 11.22 0.47 8.09
N GLN A 281 10.46 0.07 9.11
CA GLN A 281 9.11 0.56 9.34
C GLN A 281 9.07 2.04 9.73
N GLN A 282 10.02 2.50 10.55
CA GLN A 282 10.19 3.93 10.84
C GLN A 282 10.54 4.73 9.58
N TRP A 283 11.49 4.21 8.80
CA TRP A 283 11.88 4.84 7.54
C TRP A 283 10.70 4.99 6.56
N TYR A 284 9.90 3.94 6.39
CA TYR A 284 8.69 4.00 5.54
C TYR A 284 7.71 5.07 6.02
N ALA A 285 7.48 5.17 7.32
CA ALA A 285 6.58 6.17 7.87
C ALA A 285 7.05 7.60 7.59
N GLU A 286 8.35 7.86 7.70
CA GLU A 286 8.93 9.20 7.54
C GLU A 286 9.18 9.58 6.09
N ALA A 287 9.75 8.68 5.28
CA ALA A 287 10.13 8.97 3.91
C ALA A 287 8.96 8.85 2.92
N ASN A 288 8.07 7.86 3.12
CA ASN A 288 7.00 7.56 2.17
C ASN A 288 5.63 8.05 2.63
N GLN A 289 5.49 8.53 3.87
CA GLN A 289 4.21 8.93 4.47
C GLN A 289 3.18 7.79 4.45
N GLU A 290 3.65 6.55 4.66
CA GLU A 290 2.84 5.35 4.77
C GLU A 290 2.83 4.86 6.22
N TYR A 291 1.74 4.22 6.64
CA TYR A 291 1.62 3.69 7.99
C TYR A 291 2.40 2.38 8.12
N PRO A 292 3.15 2.19 9.25
CA PRO A 292 3.81 0.92 9.56
C PRO A 292 2.79 -0.21 9.75
N VAL A 293 3.07 -1.40 9.20
CA VAL A 293 2.26 -2.60 9.46
C VAL A 293 2.58 -3.22 10.82
N LYS A 294 3.81 -3.07 11.29
CA LYS A 294 4.28 -3.63 12.55
C LYS A 294 3.70 -2.88 13.74
N MET A 295 3.01 -3.60 14.61
CA MET A 295 2.46 -3.01 15.84
C MET A 295 3.58 -2.46 16.73
N GLY A 296 3.30 -1.32 17.38
CA GLY A 296 4.26 -0.64 18.26
C GLY A 296 5.18 0.35 17.57
N ILE A 297 5.27 0.34 16.23
CA ILE A 297 5.99 1.37 15.48
C ILE A 297 5.07 2.57 15.26
N ALA A 298 5.52 3.72 15.72
CA ALA A 298 4.74 4.95 15.61
C ALA A 298 4.74 5.48 14.16
N PRO A 299 3.62 5.97 13.64
CA PRO A 299 3.61 6.72 12.39
C PRO A 299 4.43 8.03 12.52
N SER A 300 4.80 8.63 11.40
CA SER A 300 5.55 9.91 11.39
C SER A 300 4.77 11.03 12.09
N ALA A 301 5.48 12.13 12.42
CA ALA A 301 4.83 13.30 13.02
C ALA A 301 3.71 13.86 12.12
N LEU A 302 3.91 13.85 10.79
CA LEU A 302 2.90 14.28 9.84
C LEU A 302 1.65 13.39 9.89
N LEU A 303 1.82 12.08 9.85
CA LEU A 303 0.71 11.12 9.93
C LEU A 303 -0.05 11.22 11.28
N LYS A 304 0.67 11.41 12.38
CA LYS A 304 0.07 11.66 13.72
C LYS A 304 -0.75 12.94 13.73
N GLY A 305 -0.30 13.98 13.02
CA GLY A 305 -1.00 15.26 12.93
C GLY A 305 -2.39 15.16 12.28
N TRP A 306 -2.66 14.09 11.52
CA TRP A 306 -4.00 13.82 10.94
C TRP A 306 -4.96 13.12 11.89
N GLY A 307 -4.52 12.87 13.13
CA GLY A 307 -5.31 12.17 14.14
C GLY A 307 -5.27 10.65 14.02
N THR A 308 -5.94 9.97 14.93
CA THR A 308 -6.12 8.52 14.92
C THR A 308 -7.41 8.16 14.20
N PHE A 309 -7.44 6.98 13.58
CA PHE A 309 -8.63 6.45 12.94
C PHE A 309 -8.75 4.94 13.17
N LYS A 310 -9.99 4.47 13.14
CA LYS A 310 -10.29 3.05 13.07
C LYS A 310 -10.13 2.61 11.62
N ALA A 311 -9.17 1.72 11.36
CA ALA A 311 -9.00 1.07 10.06
C ALA A 311 -10.01 -0.07 9.91
N ASP A 312 -10.46 -0.32 8.68
CA ASP A 312 -11.23 -1.52 8.36
C ASP A 312 -10.36 -2.76 8.62
N SER A 313 -10.91 -3.73 9.34
CA SER A 313 -10.23 -4.97 9.73
C SER A 313 -10.39 -6.11 8.72
N LEU A 314 -11.04 -5.85 7.59
CA LEU A 314 -11.19 -6.82 6.51
C LEU A 314 -9.85 -7.44 6.11
N ASN A 315 -9.80 -8.78 5.94
CA ASN A 315 -8.62 -9.38 5.31
C ASN A 315 -8.52 -8.90 3.86
N LEU A 316 -7.36 -8.34 3.51
CA LEU A 316 -7.18 -7.67 2.22
C LEU A 316 -7.16 -8.61 1.00
N SER A 317 -7.13 -9.94 1.19
CA SER A 317 -7.36 -10.90 0.10
C SER A 317 -8.75 -10.75 -0.50
N GLU A 318 -9.73 -10.29 0.29
CA GLU A 318 -11.09 -10.05 -0.18
C GLU A 318 -11.18 -8.96 -1.26
N LEU A 319 -10.22 -8.03 -1.28
CA LEU A 319 -10.15 -6.98 -2.31
C LEU A 319 -9.91 -7.58 -3.69
N GLY A 320 -9.02 -8.56 -3.78
CA GLY A 320 -8.74 -9.28 -5.02
C GLY A 320 -9.87 -10.21 -5.43
N LYS A 321 -10.38 -11.02 -4.50
CA LYS A 321 -11.50 -11.95 -4.75
C LYS A 321 -12.73 -11.26 -5.33
N ASN A 322 -13.00 -10.04 -4.89
CA ASN A 322 -14.18 -9.28 -5.31
C ASN A 322 -13.88 -8.25 -6.42
N ASN A 323 -12.65 -8.18 -6.93
CA ASN A 323 -12.24 -7.15 -7.89
C ASN A 323 -13.04 -7.22 -9.20
N ALA A 324 -13.19 -8.39 -9.80
CA ALA A 324 -13.90 -8.56 -11.08
C ALA A 324 -15.36 -8.10 -10.99
N GLU A 325 -16.05 -8.36 -9.88
CA GLU A 325 -17.43 -7.92 -9.69
C GLU A 325 -17.48 -6.42 -9.35
N ALA A 326 -16.51 -5.89 -8.62
CA ALA A 326 -16.38 -4.45 -8.37
C ALA A 326 -16.25 -3.66 -9.69
N VAL A 327 -15.44 -4.14 -10.63
CA VAL A 327 -15.31 -3.52 -11.97
C VAL A 327 -16.64 -3.51 -12.70
N LYS A 328 -17.38 -4.63 -12.71
CA LYS A 328 -18.73 -4.71 -13.35
C LYS A 328 -19.73 -3.73 -12.72
N ILE A 329 -19.69 -3.57 -11.40
CA ILE A 329 -20.54 -2.62 -10.69
C ILE A 329 -20.20 -1.19 -11.12
N MET A 330 -18.92 -0.84 -11.20
CA MET A 330 -18.48 0.49 -11.64
C MET A 330 -18.92 0.77 -13.08
N ASP A 331 -18.75 -0.20 -13.99
CA ASP A 331 -19.18 -0.09 -15.39
C ASP A 331 -20.70 0.15 -15.49
N LYS A 332 -21.50 -0.65 -14.79
CA LYS A 332 -22.97 -0.50 -14.75
C LYS A 332 -23.41 0.85 -14.18
N ALA A 333 -22.70 1.35 -13.17
CA ALA A 333 -22.99 2.65 -12.58
C ALA A 333 -22.58 3.84 -13.49
N GLY A 334 -21.81 3.59 -14.55
CA GLY A 334 -21.29 4.63 -15.44
C GLY A 334 -20.09 5.37 -14.85
N TRP A 335 -19.41 4.79 -13.88
CA TRP A 335 -18.14 5.32 -13.37
C TRP A 335 -17.05 4.98 -14.39
N LYS A 336 -16.56 5.99 -15.08
CA LYS A 336 -15.57 5.84 -16.16
C LYS A 336 -14.22 6.41 -15.79
#